data_a4278dbbef179a4722bee827ee533cb7
#
_entry.id   a4278dbbef179a4722bee827ee533cb7
#
_cell.length_a   1.000
_cell.length_b   1.000
_cell.length_c   1.000
_cell.angle_alpha   90.00
_cell.angle_beta   90.00
_cell.angle_gamma   90.00
#
_symmetry.space_group_name_H-M   'P 1'
#
loop_
_entity.id
_entity.type
_entity.pdbx_description
1 polymer ?
#
loop_
_entity_poly.entity_id
_entity_poly.type
_entity_poly.pdbx_seq_one_letter_code
_entity_poly.pdbx_strand_id
1 'polypeptide(L)'
;MEAIVQYFSDFTLVKAIDMAGLVLGLIYLWLEFKASIWLWLVSVIMPIVHGYLYWARGLYADFGMEVYYVLAAIYGYAMWRWSRSRAVETQDLASPSNGELPITHFPLRRVLPVTLIGLALWAVIYWILITFTDSSVPLCDSFTTALSMVALWALAQKYAEQWLLWLVVDAVCTVLYIYKQIPFTACLYAFYTVMAVLGYRQWLKKIPTT
;
A
#
# COMPACT_ATOMS: atom_id res chain seq x y z
N MET A 1 -28.25 -1.27 -15.87
CA MET A 1 -29.02 -0.95 -14.64
C MET A 1 -29.46 -2.21 -13.91
N GLU A 2 -30.01 -3.21 -14.61
CA GLU A 2 -30.45 -4.51 -14.03
C GLU A 2 -29.32 -5.28 -13.30
N ALA A 3 -28.10 -5.33 -13.85
CA ALA A 3 -26.97 -6.01 -13.20
C ALA A 3 -26.57 -5.37 -11.85
N ILE A 4 -26.72 -4.06 -11.70
CA ILE A 4 -26.46 -3.34 -10.45
C ILE A 4 -27.58 -3.65 -9.45
N VAL A 5 -28.83 -3.64 -9.88
CA VAL A 5 -29.98 -3.96 -9.02
C VAL A 5 -29.90 -5.43 -8.56
N GLN A 6 -29.53 -6.34 -9.43
CA GLN A 6 -29.37 -7.76 -9.10
C GLN A 6 -28.19 -7.98 -8.15
N TYR A 7 -27.07 -7.23 -8.31
CA TYR A 7 -25.94 -7.25 -7.37
C TYR A 7 -26.35 -6.84 -5.95
N PHE A 8 -27.22 -5.85 -5.81
CA PHE A 8 -27.73 -5.41 -4.51
C PHE A 8 -28.85 -6.29 -3.94
N SER A 9 -29.59 -7.02 -4.77
CA SER A 9 -30.66 -7.92 -4.29
C SER A 9 -30.13 -9.20 -3.63
N ASP A 10 -28.93 -9.68 -4.06
CA ASP A 10 -28.25 -10.83 -3.48
C ASP A 10 -27.16 -10.40 -2.48
N PHE A 11 -27.56 -9.64 -1.48
CA PHE A 11 -26.64 -9.12 -0.44
C PHE A 11 -26.12 -10.27 0.43
N THR A 12 -24.96 -10.81 0.08
CA THR A 12 -24.25 -11.84 0.87
C THR A 12 -23.19 -11.17 1.76
N LEU A 13 -22.78 -11.85 2.84
CA LEU A 13 -21.70 -11.40 3.73
C LEU A 13 -20.41 -11.07 2.94
N VAL A 14 -20.11 -11.82 1.89
CA VAL A 14 -18.94 -11.61 1.02
C VAL A 14 -19.01 -10.25 0.34
N LYS A 15 -20.17 -9.91 -0.24
CA LYS A 15 -20.36 -8.58 -0.89
C LYS A 15 -20.26 -7.43 0.12
N ALA A 16 -20.75 -7.64 1.35
CA ALA A 16 -20.61 -6.63 2.42
C ALA A 16 -19.14 -6.38 2.77
N ILE A 17 -18.32 -7.43 2.85
CA ILE A 17 -16.89 -7.34 3.11
C ILE A 17 -16.17 -6.65 1.94
N ASP A 18 -16.51 -6.98 0.69
CA ASP A 18 -15.93 -6.35 -0.51
C ASP A 18 -16.25 -4.85 -0.57
N MET A 19 -17.49 -4.48 -0.27
CA MET A 19 -17.90 -3.08 -0.21
C MET A 19 -17.20 -2.32 0.93
N ALA A 20 -17.08 -2.94 2.12
CA ALA A 20 -16.33 -2.36 3.22
C ALA A 20 -14.85 -2.17 2.86
N GLY A 21 -14.24 -3.15 2.17
CA GLY A 21 -12.89 -3.07 1.66
C GLY A 21 -12.68 -1.91 0.68
N LEU A 22 -13.60 -1.70 -0.26
CA LEU A 22 -13.55 -0.58 -1.18
C LEU A 22 -13.61 0.76 -0.42
N VAL A 23 -14.54 0.91 0.52
CA VAL A 23 -14.69 2.15 1.31
C VAL A 23 -13.45 2.41 2.15
N LEU A 24 -12.93 1.38 2.84
CA LEU A 24 -11.70 1.49 3.64
C LEU A 24 -10.48 1.80 2.77
N GLY A 25 -10.38 1.23 1.57
CA GLY A 25 -9.32 1.54 0.62
C GLY A 25 -9.34 2.99 0.16
N LEU A 26 -10.51 3.56 -0.12
CA LEU A 26 -10.66 4.98 -0.47
C LEU A 26 -10.34 5.90 0.72
N ILE A 27 -10.75 5.53 1.93
CA ILE A 27 -10.40 6.27 3.17
C ILE A 27 -8.89 6.21 3.39
N TYR A 28 -8.26 5.04 3.23
CA TYR A 28 -6.82 4.85 3.33
C TYR A 28 -6.08 5.77 2.36
N LEU A 29 -6.46 5.73 1.07
CA LEU A 29 -5.85 6.56 0.02
C LEU A 29 -5.98 8.07 0.31
N TRP A 30 -7.13 8.51 0.82
CA TRP A 30 -7.33 9.89 1.22
C TRP A 30 -6.46 10.30 2.41
N LEU A 31 -6.31 9.42 3.41
CA LEU A 31 -5.44 9.64 4.56
C LEU A 31 -3.96 9.66 4.15
N GLU A 32 -3.56 8.80 3.22
CA GLU A 32 -2.22 8.76 2.64
C GLU A 32 -1.91 10.05 1.87
N PHE A 33 -2.84 10.50 1.04
CA PHE A 33 -2.75 11.77 0.31
C PHE A 33 -2.53 12.96 1.27
N LYS A 34 -3.17 12.94 2.43
CA LYS A 34 -3.00 13.94 3.49
C LYS A 34 -1.74 13.74 4.34
N ALA A 35 -1.06 12.62 4.22
CA ALA A 35 0.02 12.15 5.10
C ALA A 35 -0.42 12.05 6.57
N SER A 36 -1.65 11.60 6.82
CA SER A 36 -2.24 11.48 8.15
C SER A 36 -1.84 10.18 8.83
N ILE A 37 -1.47 10.23 10.12
CA ILE A 37 -1.09 9.05 10.91
C ILE A 37 -2.22 8.00 11.01
N TRP A 38 -3.47 8.44 10.85
CA TRP A 38 -4.65 7.57 10.90
C TRP A 38 -4.68 6.52 9.78
N LEU A 39 -3.90 6.74 8.68
CA LEU A 39 -3.79 5.74 7.62
C LEU A 39 -3.31 4.39 8.16
N TRP A 40 -2.38 4.39 9.12
CA TRP A 40 -1.84 3.17 9.70
C TRP A 40 -2.87 2.40 10.53
N LEU A 41 -3.80 3.10 11.18
CA LEU A 41 -4.90 2.46 11.88
C LEU A 41 -5.88 1.79 10.91
N VAL A 42 -6.24 2.50 9.84
CA VAL A 42 -7.14 1.97 8.79
C VAL A 42 -6.50 0.79 8.08
N SER A 43 -5.18 0.82 7.82
CA SER A 43 -4.45 -0.24 7.13
C SER A 43 -4.35 -1.56 7.91
N VAL A 44 -4.67 -1.58 9.19
CA VAL A 44 -4.69 -2.81 10.01
C VAL A 44 -6.05 -3.54 9.91
N ILE A 45 -7.13 -2.83 9.63
CA ILE A 45 -8.50 -3.38 9.71
C ILE A 45 -8.71 -4.51 8.70
N MET A 46 -8.45 -4.24 7.41
CA MET A 46 -8.68 -5.23 6.35
C MET A 46 -7.75 -6.45 6.44
N PRO A 47 -6.44 -6.30 6.68
CA PRO A 47 -5.55 -7.43 6.90
C PRO A 47 -5.99 -8.37 8.04
N ILE A 48 -6.57 -7.85 9.12
CA ILE A 48 -7.10 -8.70 10.20
C ILE A 48 -8.32 -9.50 9.70
N VAL A 49 -9.24 -8.86 8.99
CA VAL A 49 -10.45 -9.51 8.46
C VAL A 49 -10.08 -10.56 7.41
N HIS A 50 -9.24 -10.21 6.43
CA HIS A 50 -8.80 -11.12 5.37
C HIS A 50 -7.91 -12.24 5.94
N GLY A 51 -7.00 -11.92 6.87
CA GLY A 51 -6.15 -12.90 7.53
C GLY A 51 -6.97 -13.99 8.23
N TYR A 52 -8.03 -13.63 8.95
CA TYR A 52 -8.94 -14.60 9.54
C TYR A 52 -9.60 -15.49 8.47
N LEU A 53 -10.08 -14.89 7.37
CA LEU A 53 -10.73 -15.65 6.28
C LEU A 53 -9.75 -16.59 5.57
N TYR A 54 -8.53 -16.16 5.32
CA TYR A 54 -7.50 -16.96 4.65
C TYR A 54 -7.04 -18.12 5.54
N TRP A 55 -6.83 -17.85 6.83
CA TRP A 55 -6.51 -18.91 7.81
C TRP A 55 -7.61 -19.96 7.87
N ALA A 56 -8.87 -19.56 7.98
CA ALA A 56 -10.01 -20.47 8.03
C ALA A 56 -10.20 -21.31 6.77
N ARG A 57 -9.69 -20.83 5.61
CA ARG A 57 -9.74 -21.54 4.32
C ARG A 57 -8.48 -22.34 4.01
N GLY A 58 -7.47 -22.35 4.89
CA GLY A 58 -6.18 -23.01 4.67
C GLY A 58 -5.27 -22.31 3.65
N LEU A 59 -5.54 -21.03 3.34
CA LEU A 59 -4.74 -20.20 2.42
C LEU A 59 -3.58 -19.54 3.18
N TYR A 60 -2.62 -20.35 3.60
CA TYR A 60 -1.56 -19.90 4.51
C TYR A 60 -0.59 -18.89 3.87
N ALA A 61 -0.38 -18.95 2.55
CA ALA A 61 0.46 -17.98 1.85
C ALA A 61 -0.18 -16.57 1.87
N ASP A 62 -1.48 -16.49 1.56
CA ASP A 62 -2.24 -15.23 1.61
C ASP A 62 -2.34 -14.71 3.04
N PHE A 63 -2.55 -15.59 4.03
CA PHE A 63 -2.48 -15.23 5.45
C PHE A 63 -1.12 -14.62 5.82
N GLY A 64 -0.01 -15.18 5.33
CA GLY A 64 1.33 -14.64 5.54
C GLY A 64 1.50 -13.21 5.00
N MET A 65 0.87 -12.89 3.87
CA MET A 65 0.86 -11.53 3.33
C MET A 65 0.07 -10.56 4.23
N GLU A 66 -1.06 -11.00 4.78
CA GLU A 66 -1.82 -10.15 5.71
C GLU A 66 -1.05 -9.87 7.01
N VAL A 67 -0.32 -10.88 7.53
CA VAL A 67 0.61 -10.69 8.65
C VAL A 67 1.66 -9.63 8.32
N TYR A 68 2.25 -9.70 7.11
CA TYR A 68 3.20 -8.68 6.65
C TYR A 68 2.57 -7.28 6.64
N TYR A 69 1.36 -7.09 6.11
CA TYR A 69 0.68 -5.80 6.09
C TYR A 69 0.42 -5.25 7.49
N VAL A 70 0.03 -6.09 8.45
CA VAL A 70 -0.13 -5.68 9.86
C VAL A 70 1.21 -5.23 10.45
N LEU A 71 2.29 -5.98 10.24
CA LEU A 71 3.62 -5.61 10.72
C LEU A 71 4.13 -4.31 10.09
N ALA A 72 3.91 -4.11 8.78
CA ALA A 72 4.24 -2.88 8.09
C ALA A 72 3.46 -1.68 8.64
N ALA A 73 2.18 -1.86 8.94
CA ALA A 73 1.34 -0.83 9.55
C ALA A 73 1.82 -0.45 10.95
N ILE A 74 2.14 -1.44 11.79
CA ILE A 74 2.71 -1.21 13.13
C ILE A 74 4.04 -0.46 13.03
N TYR A 75 4.92 -0.89 12.13
CA TYR A 75 6.20 -0.22 11.88
C TYR A 75 6.02 1.23 11.43
N GLY A 76 5.15 1.48 10.45
CA GLY A 76 4.88 2.82 9.95
C GLY A 76 4.26 3.74 11.01
N TYR A 77 3.30 3.22 11.79
CA TYR A 77 2.74 3.95 12.91
C TYR A 77 3.80 4.32 13.95
N ALA A 78 4.65 3.35 14.34
CA ALA A 78 5.73 3.57 15.29
C ALA A 78 6.73 4.61 14.79
N MET A 79 7.13 4.54 13.51
CA MET A 79 8.03 5.50 12.88
C MET A 79 7.47 6.93 12.93
N TRP A 80 6.20 7.10 12.55
CA TRP A 80 5.57 8.41 12.53
C TRP A 80 5.32 8.95 13.93
N ARG A 81 4.97 8.08 14.89
CA ARG A 81 4.73 8.43 16.28
C ARG A 81 6.02 8.80 17.02
N TRP A 82 7.07 7.99 16.83
CA TRP A 82 8.35 8.17 17.55
C TRP A 82 9.13 9.39 17.07
N SER A 83 9.06 9.71 15.79
CA SER A 83 9.62 10.94 15.26
C SER A 83 9.01 12.18 15.91
N ARG A 84 7.70 12.15 16.14
CA ARG A 84 6.99 13.22 16.87
C ARG A 84 7.50 13.40 18.29
N SER A 85 7.76 12.32 19.01
CA SER A 85 8.28 12.37 20.39
C SER A 85 9.70 12.98 20.43
N ARG A 86 10.57 12.62 19.50
CA ARG A 86 11.93 13.17 19.44
C ARG A 86 11.96 14.67 19.12
N ALA A 87 11.12 15.13 18.20
CA ALA A 87 11.04 16.54 17.84
C ALA A 87 10.54 17.41 19.01
N VAL A 88 9.67 16.88 19.86
CA VAL A 88 9.20 17.57 21.07
C VAL A 88 10.31 17.61 22.14
N GLU A 89 11.11 16.55 22.26
CA GLU A 89 12.15 16.43 23.29
C GLU A 89 13.39 17.28 22.98
N THR A 90 13.71 17.50 21.70
CA THR A 90 14.86 18.33 21.28
C THR A 90 14.58 19.81 21.26
N GLN A 91 13.36 20.24 21.56
CA GLN A 91 12.96 21.67 21.66
C GLN A 91 13.45 22.54 20.47
N ASP A 92 13.56 21.94 19.29
CA ASP A 92 13.93 22.65 18.06
C ASP A 92 12.74 23.50 17.60
N LEU A 93 12.63 24.68 18.18
CA LEU A 93 11.66 25.76 17.91
C LEU A 93 11.75 26.28 16.45
N ALA A 94 12.67 25.75 15.66
CA ALA A 94 12.94 26.20 14.28
C ALA A 94 12.25 25.34 13.21
N SER A 95 11.59 24.21 13.55
CA SER A 95 10.89 23.40 12.57
C SER A 95 9.39 23.74 12.53
N PRO A 96 8.84 24.17 11.38
CA PRO A 96 7.40 24.46 11.22
C PRO A 96 6.52 23.20 11.23
N SER A 97 7.10 22.03 11.37
CA SER A 97 6.37 20.75 11.46
C SER A 97 6.12 20.43 12.95
N ASN A 98 4.91 20.56 13.42
CA ASN A 98 4.38 20.22 14.76
C ASN A 98 4.89 18.86 15.35
N GLY A 99 6.20 18.58 15.31
CA GLY A 99 6.85 17.36 15.75
C GLY A 99 6.54 16.12 14.91
N GLU A 100 5.93 16.24 13.73
CA GLU A 100 5.68 15.13 12.83
C GLU A 100 6.91 14.84 11.96
N LEU A 101 7.07 13.54 11.57
CA LEU A 101 8.09 13.15 10.58
C LEU A 101 7.86 13.97 9.30
N PRO A 102 8.83 14.79 8.85
CA PRO A 102 8.68 15.60 7.64
C PRO A 102 8.66 14.71 6.39
N ILE A 103 7.93 15.16 5.38
CA ILE A 103 8.03 14.56 4.04
C ILE A 103 9.36 14.98 3.44
N THR A 104 10.12 14.01 2.93
CA THR A 104 11.46 14.25 2.38
C THR A 104 11.64 13.53 1.03
N HIS A 105 12.69 13.90 0.31
CA HIS A 105 13.12 13.16 -0.87
C HIS A 105 13.85 11.88 -0.49
N PHE A 106 13.74 10.88 -1.37
CA PHE A 106 14.46 9.62 -1.22
C PHE A 106 15.98 9.87 -1.37
N PRO A 107 16.81 9.53 -0.37
CA PRO A 107 18.24 9.81 -0.43
C PRO A 107 18.95 8.91 -1.47
N LEU A 108 19.65 9.52 -2.43
CA LEU A 108 20.32 8.82 -3.53
C LEU A 108 21.23 7.66 -3.07
N ARG A 109 21.91 7.82 -1.92
CA ARG A 109 22.75 6.76 -1.35
C ARG A 109 21.98 5.49 -0.93
N ARG A 110 20.66 5.57 -0.76
CA ARG A 110 19.81 4.42 -0.42
C ARG A 110 19.19 3.77 -1.67
N VAL A 111 19.28 4.38 -2.84
CA VAL A 111 18.69 3.84 -4.08
C VAL A 111 19.26 2.45 -4.38
N LEU A 112 20.58 2.32 -4.45
CA LEU A 112 21.22 1.05 -4.77
C LEU A 112 20.86 -0.08 -3.78
N PRO A 113 21.04 0.09 -2.45
CA PRO A 113 20.69 -0.98 -1.51
C PRO A 113 19.20 -1.33 -1.52
N VAL A 114 18.30 -0.36 -1.64
CA VAL A 114 16.85 -0.62 -1.69
C VAL A 114 16.46 -1.33 -2.98
N THR A 115 17.07 -0.96 -4.12
CA THR A 115 16.86 -1.67 -5.39
C THR A 115 17.34 -3.13 -5.29
N LEU A 116 18.51 -3.37 -4.72
CA LEU A 116 19.02 -4.74 -4.53
C LEU A 116 18.11 -5.58 -3.62
N ILE A 117 17.62 -5.00 -2.52
CA ILE A 117 16.65 -5.66 -1.63
C ILE A 117 15.34 -5.93 -2.40
N GLY A 118 14.83 -4.97 -3.17
CA GLY A 118 13.63 -5.15 -3.98
C GLY A 118 13.77 -6.27 -5.01
N LEU A 119 14.91 -6.36 -5.69
CA LEU A 119 15.22 -7.44 -6.64
C LEU A 119 15.31 -8.80 -5.93
N ALA A 120 15.94 -8.86 -4.76
CA ALA A 120 16.01 -10.08 -3.97
C ALA A 120 14.62 -10.53 -3.49
N LEU A 121 13.78 -9.61 -3.01
CA LEU A 121 12.39 -9.88 -2.65
C LEU A 121 11.61 -10.40 -3.86
N TRP A 122 11.74 -9.75 -5.02
CA TRP A 122 11.09 -10.19 -6.25
C TRP A 122 11.48 -11.62 -6.63
N ALA A 123 12.77 -11.94 -6.61
CA ALA A 123 13.27 -13.28 -6.92
C ALA A 123 12.71 -14.34 -5.94
N VAL A 124 12.69 -14.03 -4.64
CA VAL A 124 12.16 -14.93 -3.61
C VAL A 124 10.64 -15.14 -3.78
N ILE A 125 9.89 -14.05 -3.95
CA ILE A 125 8.43 -14.15 -4.14
C ILE A 125 8.11 -14.89 -5.44
N TYR A 126 8.83 -14.61 -6.54
CA TYR A 126 8.68 -15.32 -7.78
C TYR A 126 8.90 -16.83 -7.61
N TRP A 127 9.99 -17.21 -6.93
CA TRP A 127 10.27 -18.62 -6.62
C TRP A 127 9.15 -19.27 -5.79
N ILE A 128 8.63 -18.55 -4.78
CA ILE A 128 7.50 -19.04 -3.97
C ILE A 128 6.26 -19.25 -4.86
N LEU A 129 5.92 -18.27 -5.71
CA LEU A 129 4.72 -18.35 -6.54
C LEU A 129 4.78 -19.50 -7.55
N ILE A 130 5.92 -19.75 -8.19
CA ILE A 130 6.05 -20.85 -9.15
C ILE A 130 6.15 -22.23 -8.50
N THR A 131 6.54 -22.30 -7.21
CA THR A 131 6.77 -23.59 -6.52
C THR A 131 5.55 -24.01 -5.71
N PHE A 132 4.82 -23.08 -5.12
CA PHE A 132 3.79 -23.36 -4.11
C PHE A 132 2.41 -22.83 -4.48
N THR A 133 2.23 -22.17 -5.64
CA THR A 133 0.92 -21.61 -6.05
C THR A 133 0.63 -21.87 -7.52
N ASP A 134 -0.65 -21.79 -7.88
CA ASP A 134 -1.13 -21.94 -9.27
C ASP A 134 -1.32 -20.56 -9.94
N SER A 135 -0.47 -19.56 -9.61
CA SER A 135 -0.57 -18.24 -10.23
C SER A 135 -0.43 -18.33 -11.74
N SER A 136 -1.38 -17.74 -12.46
CA SER A 136 -1.37 -17.68 -13.93
C SER A 136 -0.35 -16.71 -14.52
N VAL A 137 0.13 -15.76 -13.71
CA VAL A 137 1.06 -14.70 -14.12
C VAL A 137 2.09 -14.40 -13.01
N PRO A 138 2.86 -15.41 -12.56
CA PRO A 138 3.70 -15.34 -11.37
C PRO A 138 4.77 -14.23 -11.45
N LEU A 139 5.26 -13.91 -12.67
CA LEU A 139 6.25 -12.87 -12.86
C LEU A 139 5.68 -11.47 -12.52
N CYS A 140 4.47 -11.16 -12.97
CA CYS A 140 3.82 -9.88 -12.70
C CYS A 140 3.33 -9.80 -11.27
N ASP A 141 2.71 -10.86 -10.74
CA ASP A 141 2.21 -10.91 -9.36
C ASP A 141 3.37 -10.74 -8.36
N SER A 142 4.50 -11.43 -8.57
CA SER A 142 5.68 -11.28 -7.71
C SER A 142 6.34 -9.90 -7.81
N PHE A 143 6.38 -9.32 -9.01
CA PHE A 143 6.93 -7.97 -9.23
C PHE A 143 6.12 -6.93 -8.48
N THR A 144 4.80 -6.92 -8.68
CA THR A 144 3.92 -5.94 -8.01
C THR A 144 3.95 -6.11 -6.50
N THR A 145 3.97 -7.35 -5.99
CA THR A 145 4.06 -7.64 -4.56
C THR A 145 5.38 -7.11 -3.97
N ALA A 146 6.53 -7.43 -4.58
CA ALA A 146 7.84 -6.97 -4.11
C ALA A 146 7.93 -5.44 -4.12
N LEU A 147 7.45 -4.80 -5.19
CA LEU A 147 7.48 -3.35 -5.32
C LEU A 147 6.55 -2.67 -4.31
N SER A 148 5.38 -3.26 -4.01
CA SER A 148 4.46 -2.80 -2.97
C SER A 148 5.09 -2.86 -1.57
N MET A 149 5.88 -3.90 -1.29
CA MET A 149 6.63 -3.99 -0.02
C MET A 149 7.64 -2.84 0.12
N VAL A 150 8.36 -2.52 -0.94
CA VAL A 150 9.28 -1.37 -0.96
C VAL A 150 8.54 -0.05 -0.85
N ALA A 151 7.39 0.09 -1.53
CA ALA A 151 6.55 1.29 -1.47
C ALA A 151 6.01 1.54 -0.06
N LEU A 152 5.51 0.52 0.64
CA LEU A 152 5.06 0.62 2.03
C LEU A 152 6.18 1.02 2.98
N TRP A 153 7.39 0.49 2.79
CA TRP A 153 8.54 0.91 3.56
C TRP A 153 8.89 2.38 3.28
N ALA A 154 8.89 2.81 2.01
CA ALA A 154 9.15 4.19 1.63
C ALA A 154 8.08 5.15 2.18
N LEU A 155 6.80 4.73 2.20
CA LEU A 155 5.70 5.44 2.85
C LEU A 155 5.95 5.60 4.36
N ALA A 156 6.39 4.54 5.05
CA ALA A 156 6.72 4.60 6.47
C ALA A 156 7.85 5.59 6.78
N GLN A 157 8.77 5.79 5.84
CA GLN A 157 9.83 6.81 5.92
C GLN A 157 9.37 8.22 5.49
N LYS A 158 8.12 8.39 5.05
CA LYS A 158 7.57 9.62 4.44
C LYS A 158 8.37 10.13 3.23
N TYR A 159 8.92 9.24 2.42
CA TYR A 159 9.55 9.63 1.16
C TYR A 159 8.48 9.95 0.10
N ALA A 160 8.60 11.12 -0.56
CA ALA A 160 7.65 11.51 -1.59
C ALA A 160 7.65 10.53 -2.78
N GLU A 161 8.80 9.93 -3.10
CA GLU A 161 8.98 8.99 -4.20
C GLU A 161 8.24 7.66 -4.01
N GLN A 162 7.69 7.36 -2.82
CA GLN A 162 6.81 6.21 -2.61
C GLN A 162 5.62 6.23 -3.58
N TRP A 163 5.10 7.42 -3.93
CA TRP A 163 4.03 7.58 -4.90
C TRP A 163 4.42 7.13 -6.31
N LEU A 164 5.70 7.25 -6.70
CA LEU A 164 6.20 6.76 -7.97
C LEU A 164 6.26 5.23 -8.00
N LEU A 165 6.54 4.60 -6.86
CA LEU A 165 6.49 3.14 -6.74
C LEU A 165 5.04 2.64 -6.88
N TRP A 166 4.09 3.29 -6.21
CA TRP A 166 2.65 2.99 -6.37
C TRP A 166 2.17 3.23 -7.81
N LEU A 167 2.62 4.31 -8.45
CA LEU A 167 2.31 4.58 -9.87
C LEU A 167 2.68 3.38 -10.76
N VAL A 168 3.84 2.78 -10.54
CA VAL A 168 4.29 1.61 -11.32
C VAL A 168 3.45 0.38 -10.96
N VAL A 169 3.23 0.11 -9.68
CA VAL A 169 2.41 -1.02 -9.20
C VAL A 169 1.01 -0.94 -9.80
N ASP A 170 0.35 0.20 -9.64
CA ASP A 170 -1.05 0.38 -10.06
C ASP A 170 -1.22 0.33 -11.58
N ALA A 171 -0.26 0.88 -12.33
CA ALA A 171 -0.27 0.80 -13.78
C ALA A 171 -0.11 -0.65 -14.27
N VAL A 172 0.81 -1.42 -13.69
CA VAL A 172 0.99 -2.85 -14.01
C VAL A 172 -0.26 -3.64 -13.61
N CYS A 173 -0.80 -3.40 -12.42
CA CYS A 173 -2.04 -4.05 -11.97
C CYS A 173 -3.23 -3.72 -12.88
N THR A 174 -3.34 -2.47 -13.37
CA THR A 174 -4.39 -2.09 -14.32
C THR A 174 -4.34 -2.98 -15.55
N VAL A 175 -3.17 -3.11 -16.19
CA VAL A 175 -2.98 -3.96 -17.37
C VAL A 175 -3.26 -5.44 -17.05
N LEU A 176 -2.77 -5.90 -15.90
CA LEU A 176 -2.93 -7.28 -15.44
C LEU A 176 -4.40 -7.64 -15.23
N TYR A 177 -5.19 -6.77 -14.61
CA TYR A 177 -6.61 -7.03 -14.37
C TYR A 177 -7.47 -6.89 -15.62
N ILE A 178 -7.06 -6.08 -16.62
CA ILE A 178 -7.64 -6.11 -17.97
C ILE A 178 -7.39 -7.47 -18.59
N TYR A 179 -6.16 -7.97 -18.54
CA TYR A 179 -5.80 -9.29 -19.08
C TYR A 179 -6.57 -10.42 -18.39
N LYS A 180 -6.72 -10.38 -17.07
CA LYS A 180 -7.50 -11.35 -16.27
C LYS A 180 -9.02 -11.20 -16.45
N GLN A 181 -9.51 -10.28 -17.29
CA GLN A 181 -10.92 -9.99 -17.54
C GLN A 181 -11.71 -9.60 -16.28
N ILE A 182 -11.08 -8.81 -15.39
CA ILE A 182 -11.67 -8.27 -14.14
C ILE A 182 -11.80 -6.73 -14.26
N PRO A 183 -12.78 -6.23 -15.04
CA PRO A 183 -12.81 -4.82 -15.44
C PRO A 183 -13.03 -3.86 -14.28
N PHE A 184 -13.81 -4.21 -13.26
CA PHE A 184 -14.04 -3.33 -12.10
C PHE A 184 -12.75 -3.09 -11.31
N THR A 185 -11.97 -4.14 -11.06
CA THR A 185 -10.68 -4.02 -10.39
C THR A 185 -9.67 -3.26 -11.27
N ALA A 186 -9.66 -3.47 -12.58
CA ALA A 186 -8.84 -2.70 -13.51
C ALA A 186 -9.14 -1.19 -13.45
N CYS A 187 -10.43 -0.82 -13.42
CA CYS A 187 -10.84 0.58 -13.25
C CYS A 187 -10.38 1.17 -11.91
N LEU A 188 -10.43 0.39 -10.83
CA LEU A 188 -9.96 0.82 -9.51
C LEU A 188 -8.44 1.10 -9.53
N TYR A 189 -7.63 0.21 -10.10
CA TYR A 189 -6.19 0.43 -10.21
C TYR A 189 -5.84 1.57 -11.18
N ALA A 190 -6.61 1.76 -12.25
CA ALA A 190 -6.48 2.94 -13.12
C ALA A 190 -6.74 4.24 -12.33
N PHE A 191 -7.74 4.25 -11.46
CA PHE A 191 -7.99 5.37 -10.56
C PHE A 191 -6.82 5.58 -9.58
N TYR A 192 -6.28 4.52 -8.98
CA TYR A 192 -5.11 4.61 -8.10
C TYR A 192 -3.87 5.13 -8.84
N THR A 193 -3.66 4.73 -10.09
CA THR A 193 -2.59 5.27 -10.96
C THR A 193 -2.67 6.80 -11.08
N VAL A 194 -3.88 7.34 -11.32
CA VAL A 194 -4.10 8.80 -11.37
C VAL A 194 -3.84 9.45 -10.01
N MET A 195 -4.34 8.84 -8.94
CA MET A 195 -4.15 9.33 -7.58
C MET A 195 -2.68 9.30 -7.14
N ALA A 196 -1.89 8.35 -7.61
CA ALA A 196 -0.44 8.32 -7.36
C ALA A 196 0.28 9.54 -7.94
N VAL A 197 -0.08 9.97 -9.16
CA VAL A 197 0.46 11.20 -9.77
C VAL A 197 0.06 12.43 -8.94
N LEU A 198 -1.20 12.52 -8.55
CA LEU A 198 -1.70 13.65 -7.76
C LEU A 198 -1.09 13.66 -6.35
N GLY A 199 -0.94 12.50 -5.72
CA GLY A 199 -0.33 12.32 -4.41
C GLY A 199 1.14 12.75 -4.41
N TYR A 200 1.90 12.33 -5.44
CA TYR A 200 3.29 12.77 -5.62
C TYR A 200 3.40 14.29 -5.69
N ARG A 201 2.61 14.91 -6.57
CA ARG A 201 2.58 16.38 -6.71
C ARG A 201 2.19 17.09 -5.41
N GLN A 202 1.24 16.51 -4.67
CA GLN A 202 0.80 17.07 -3.39
C GLN A 202 1.88 16.96 -2.31
N TRP A 203 2.59 15.83 -2.24
CA TRP A 203 3.65 15.62 -1.26
C TRP A 203 4.88 16.49 -1.55
N LEU A 204 5.24 16.69 -2.82
CA LEU A 204 6.31 17.60 -3.21
C LEU A 204 6.09 19.03 -2.69
N LYS A 205 4.84 19.52 -2.68
CA LYS A 205 4.51 20.85 -2.15
C LYS A 205 4.68 20.96 -0.63
N LYS A 206 4.72 19.83 0.08
CA LYS A 206 4.87 19.75 1.54
C LYS A 206 6.33 19.57 1.98
N ILE A 207 7.26 19.35 1.06
CA ILE A 207 8.69 19.27 1.37
C ILE A 207 9.17 20.66 1.73
N PRO A 208 9.81 20.85 2.92
CA PRO A 208 10.37 22.14 3.30
C PRO A 208 11.43 22.59 2.28
N THR A 209 11.26 23.78 1.72
CA THR A 209 12.32 24.43 0.93
C THR A 209 13.39 24.91 1.91
N THR A 210 14.57 24.29 1.86
CA THR A 210 15.79 24.75 2.57
C THR A 210 16.34 26.00 1.95
#